data_3ad1ce12d70ebda4ae7177889bc9df33
#
_entry.id   3ad1ce12d70ebda4ae7177889bc9df33
#
_cell.length_a   1.000
_cell.length_b   1.000
_cell.length_c   1.000
_cell.angle_alpha   90.00
_cell.angle_beta   90.00
_cell.angle_gamma   90.00
#
_symmetry.space_group_name_H-M   'P 1'
#
loop_
_entity.id
_entity.type
_entity.pdbx_description
1 polymer ?
#
loop_
_entity_poly.entity_id
_entity_poly.type
_entity_poly.pdbx_seq_one_letter_code
_entity_poly.pdbx_strand_id
1 'polypeptide(L)'
;MNDTEYMRLALELAKKGCGWTSPNPMVGAVIVKDGQIIGQGWHERYGQPHAERNALASCAVDPEGATMYVTLEPCCHFGKQPPCVNAILEAGISRVVVGSADPNPLVSGKGIAALRVQGVAVTEGVLREECDALNRIFFHFITTKRPFVSMKYAMTMDGKIATVTGASKWITREAARADVQQQRHRFSGIMVGVGTILADDPLLTCRMENGKNPVRIVCDTQLRTPLQAQVVATAKQIPTILATCCADPKRQAIYRQAGCRVICLDKRNGHIDLVQLIEKLGQEQIDSILLEGGGTLNWAALESGVVQQVQAYIAPKLFGGQEAKTPVEGAGVPVPSAAFRLKNSSLTPLGEDILIESEVEYPCSLEL
;
A
#
# COMPACT_ATOMS: atom_id res chain seq x y z
N MET A 1 20.75 4.31 -25.73
CA MET A 1 20.17 3.61 -24.58
C MET A 1 19.51 2.33 -25.10
N ASN A 2 19.46 1.27 -24.28
CA ASN A 2 18.77 0.01 -24.61
C ASN A 2 17.37 -0.05 -23.94
N ASP A 3 16.59 -1.12 -24.25
CA ASP A 3 15.23 -1.28 -23.71
C ASP A 3 15.16 -1.25 -22.18
N THR A 4 16.16 -1.85 -21.51
CA THR A 4 16.23 -1.86 -20.04
C THR A 4 16.44 -0.46 -19.46
N GLU A 5 17.25 0.36 -20.10
CA GLU A 5 17.52 1.75 -19.65
C GLU A 5 16.29 2.65 -19.81
N TYR A 6 15.58 2.54 -20.95
CA TYR A 6 14.32 3.28 -21.14
C TYR A 6 13.21 2.81 -20.20
N MET A 7 13.10 1.49 -19.94
CA MET A 7 12.14 0.97 -18.97
C MET A 7 12.45 1.43 -17.56
N ARG A 8 13.73 1.57 -17.18
CA ARG A 8 14.13 2.13 -15.88
C ARG A 8 13.70 3.58 -15.73
N LEU A 9 13.80 4.40 -16.79
CA LEU A 9 13.24 5.75 -16.79
C LEU A 9 11.72 5.75 -16.62
N ALA A 10 11.01 4.84 -17.30
CA ALA A 10 9.57 4.70 -17.13
C ALA A 10 9.20 4.32 -15.68
N LEU A 11 9.98 3.44 -15.02
CA LEU A 11 9.80 3.10 -13.60
C LEU A 11 10.00 4.31 -12.68
N GLU A 12 11.02 5.15 -12.93
CA GLU A 12 11.23 6.38 -12.13
C GLU A 12 10.08 7.39 -12.31
N LEU A 13 9.52 7.49 -13.51
CA LEU A 13 8.32 8.29 -13.76
C LEU A 13 7.11 7.72 -12.99
N ALA A 14 6.89 6.40 -13.05
CA ALA A 14 5.78 5.74 -12.36
C ALA A 14 5.76 6.03 -10.85
N LYS A 15 6.94 6.06 -10.19
CA LYS A 15 7.09 6.36 -8.76
C LYS A 15 6.52 7.73 -8.36
N LYS A 16 6.47 8.70 -9.29
CA LYS A 16 5.91 10.05 -9.03
C LYS A 16 4.40 10.00 -8.74
N GLY A 17 3.69 8.96 -9.18
CA GLY A 17 2.28 8.72 -8.88
C GLY A 17 2.01 8.15 -7.48
N CYS A 18 3.06 7.83 -6.70
CA CYS A 18 2.92 7.23 -5.37
C CYS A 18 1.96 8.02 -4.48
N GLY A 19 1.08 7.31 -3.77
CA GLY A 19 0.07 7.89 -2.87
C GLY A 19 -1.13 8.54 -3.57
N TRP A 20 -1.01 8.92 -4.85
CA TRP A 20 -2.05 9.66 -5.57
C TRP A 20 -2.89 8.80 -6.52
N THR A 21 -2.34 7.70 -7.01
CA THR A 21 -3.01 6.85 -8.01
C THR A 21 -4.00 5.86 -7.43
N SER A 22 -3.88 5.49 -6.14
CA SER A 22 -4.72 4.48 -5.49
C SER A 22 -6.22 4.71 -5.72
N PRO A 23 -7.00 3.67 -6.06
CA PRO A 23 -6.62 2.25 -6.16
C PRO A 23 -6.06 1.82 -7.53
N ASN A 24 -5.71 2.75 -8.43
CA ASN A 24 -5.08 2.48 -9.71
C ASN A 24 -3.58 2.19 -9.53
N PRO A 25 -2.95 1.47 -10.49
CA PRO A 25 -1.51 1.22 -10.47
C PRO A 25 -0.68 2.47 -10.71
N MET A 26 0.55 2.46 -10.23
CA MET A 26 1.58 3.40 -10.62
C MET A 26 2.14 2.97 -11.97
N VAL A 27 1.96 3.80 -13.00
CA VAL A 27 2.41 3.53 -14.37
C VAL A 27 3.23 4.70 -14.87
N GLY A 28 4.31 4.41 -15.57
CA GLY A 28 5.11 5.38 -16.30
C GLY A 28 5.32 4.94 -17.74
N ALA A 29 5.44 5.92 -18.64
CA ALA A 29 5.67 5.68 -20.04
C ALA A 29 6.72 6.63 -20.61
N VAL A 30 7.55 6.11 -21.54
CA VAL A 30 8.56 6.87 -22.28
C VAL A 30 8.40 6.57 -23.76
N ILE A 31 8.44 7.59 -24.64
CA ILE A 31 8.34 7.43 -26.08
C ILE A 31 9.67 7.83 -26.70
N VAL A 32 10.21 6.96 -27.56
CA VAL A 32 11.52 7.10 -28.17
C VAL A 32 11.41 7.00 -29.69
N LYS A 33 12.00 7.95 -30.40
CA LYS A 33 12.11 7.97 -31.86
C LYS A 33 13.55 8.28 -32.25
N ASP A 34 14.14 7.48 -33.12
CA ASP A 34 15.53 7.63 -33.59
C ASP A 34 16.55 7.73 -32.45
N GLY A 35 16.35 6.96 -31.37
CA GLY A 35 17.20 6.95 -30.19
C GLY A 35 17.02 8.16 -29.24
N GLN A 36 16.13 9.08 -29.56
CA GLN A 36 15.81 10.24 -28.73
C GLN A 36 14.48 10.09 -27.99
N ILE A 37 14.44 10.53 -26.74
CA ILE A 37 13.18 10.58 -25.96
C ILE A 37 12.40 11.80 -26.47
N ILE A 38 11.22 11.54 -27.03
CA ILE A 38 10.32 12.57 -27.56
C ILE A 38 9.10 12.85 -26.68
N GLY A 39 8.76 11.92 -25.76
CA GLY A 39 7.63 12.06 -24.83
C GLY A 39 7.83 11.26 -23.56
N GLN A 40 7.31 11.77 -22.45
CA GLN A 40 7.36 11.14 -21.13
C GLN A 40 6.07 11.40 -20.37
N GLY A 41 5.60 10.43 -19.60
CA GLY A 41 4.40 10.59 -18.81
C GLY A 41 4.28 9.55 -17.69
N TRP A 42 3.46 9.83 -16.72
CA TRP A 42 3.08 8.87 -15.67
C TRP A 42 1.61 9.07 -15.31
N HIS A 43 1.00 8.07 -14.67
CA HIS A 43 -0.32 8.23 -14.09
C HIS A 43 -0.22 9.10 -12.85
N GLU A 44 -0.71 10.34 -12.91
CA GLU A 44 -0.50 11.32 -11.84
C GLU A 44 -1.43 11.12 -10.66
N ARG A 45 -2.74 10.91 -10.95
CA ARG A 45 -3.78 10.78 -9.94
C ARG A 45 -4.93 9.91 -10.42
N TYR A 46 -5.59 9.25 -9.48
CA TYR A 46 -6.81 8.49 -9.74
C TYR A 46 -7.85 9.30 -10.51
N GLY A 47 -8.32 8.71 -11.61
CA GLY A 47 -9.33 9.32 -12.50
C GLY A 47 -8.77 10.27 -13.55
N GLN A 48 -7.51 10.64 -13.51
CA GLN A 48 -6.82 11.43 -14.54
C GLN A 48 -6.26 10.54 -15.67
N PRO A 49 -5.74 11.12 -16.77
CA PRO A 49 -5.16 10.36 -17.88
C PRO A 49 -4.09 9.37 -17.42
N HIS A 50 -3.99 8.23 -18.12
CA HIS A 50 -2.98 7.22 -17.87
C HIS A 50 -1.61 7.67 -18.43
N ALA A 51 -0.56 6.96 -18.03
CA ALA A 51 0.82 7.28 -18.37
C ALA A 51 1.06 7.39 -19.87
N GLU A 52 0.49 6.47 -20.66
CA GLU A 52 0.63 6.42 -22.10
C GLU A 52 0.04 7.68 -22.76
N ARG A 53 -1.14 8.12 -22.30
CA ARG A 53 -1.78 9.35 -22.79
C ARG A 53 -0.99 10.60 -22.41
N ASN A 54 -0.47 10.65 -21.18
CA ASN A 54 0.38 11.74 -20.73
C ASN A 54 1.71 11.78 -21.52
N ALA A 55 2.31 10.62 -21.81
CA ALA A 55 3.51 10.52 -22.62
C ALA A 55 3.25 11.00 -24.07
N LEU A 56 2.15 10.58 -24.68
CA LEU A 56 1.74 11.02 -26.03
C LEU A 56 1.49 12.53 -26.05
N ALA A 57 0.78 13.06 -25.07
CA ALA A 57 0.48 14.50 -24.98
C ALA A 57 1.73 15.37 -24.77
N SER A 58 2.82 14.81 -24.23
CA SER A 58 4.08 15.48 -24.00
C SER A 58 5.07 15.40 -25.19
N CYS A 59 4.70 14.72 -26.28
CA CYS A 59 5.57 14.57 -27.44
C CYS A 59 5.89 15.93 -28.07
N ALA A 60 7.19 16.20 -28.22
CA ALA A 60 7.68 17.40 -28.88
C ALA A 60 7.60 17.32 -30.43
N VAL A 61 7.53 16.10 -30.96
CA VAL A 61 7.45 15.79 -32.39
C VAL A 61 6.44 14.64 -32.62
N ASP A 62 6.04 14.43 -33.87
CA ASP A 62 5.13 13.37 -34.25
C ASP A 62 5.64 11.98 -33.81
N PRO A 63 4.88 11.23 -32.98
CA PRO A 63 5.26 9.93 -32.48
C PRO A 63 5.11 8.79 -33.49
N GLU A 64 4.61 9.02 -34.71
CA GLU A 64 4.46 7.98 -35.73
C GLU A 64 5.78 7.22 -35.97
N GLY A 65 5.73 5.90 -35.93
CA GLY A 65 6.89 5.03 -36.06
C GLY A 65 7.75 4.86 -34.81
N ALA A 66 7.45 5.57 -33.72
CA ALA A 66 8.22 5.53 -32.46
C ALA A 66 8.03 4.21 -31.69
N THR A 67 8.88 4.01 -30.67
CA THR A 67 8.78 2.95 -29.66
C THR A 67 8.26 3.55 -28.34
N MET A 68 7.21 2.95 -27.75
CA MET A 68 6.74 3.29 -26.41
C MET A 68 7.21 2.22 -25.39
N TYR A 69 7.78 2.67 -24.29
CA TYR A 69 8.11 1.88 -23.11
C TYR A 69 7.09 2.16 -22.03
N VAL A 70 6.43 1.15 -21.48
CA VAL A 70 5.40 1.30 -20.45
C VAL A 70 5.55 0.23 -19.38
N THR A 71 5.49 0.63 -18.11
CA THR A 71 5.77 -0.26 -16.97
C THR A 71 4.69 -1.33 -16.72
N LEU A 72 3.49 -1.15 -17.28
CA LEU A 72 2.35 -2.08 -17.15
C LEU A 72 1.64 -2.20 -18.49
N GLU A 73 1.04 -3.36 -18.76
CA GLU A 73 0.24 -3.62 -19.96
C GLU A 73 -0.80 -2.53 -20.22
N PRO A 74 -0.85 -1.90 -21.41
CA PRO A 74 -1.82 -0.88 -21.76
C PRO A 74 -3.26 -1.39 -21.69
N CYS A 75 -4.14 -0.63 -21.08
CA CYS A 75 -5.54 -1.01 -20.92
C CYS A 75 -6.29 -1.02 -22.26
N CYS A 76 -7.20 -2.02 -22.42
CA CYS A 76 -8.01 -2.23 -23.63
C CYS A 76 -9.52 -2.06 -23.40
N HIS A 77 -9.94 -1.65 -22.20
CA HIS A 77 -11.35 -1.47 -21.85
C HIS A 77 -11.67 -0.02 -21.51
N PHE A 78 -12.92 0.36 -21.66
CA PHE A 78 -13.43 1.65 -21.21
C PHE A 78 -13.62 1.62 -19.68
N GLY A 79 -12.86 2.45 -18.99
CA GLY A 79 -13.02 2.73 -17.57
C GLY A 79 -13.43 4.19 -17.37
N LYS A 80 -12.79 4.90 -16.43
CA LYS A 80 -12.93 6.37 -16.32
C LYS A 80 -12.25 7.11 -17.48
N GLN A 81 -11.31 6.45 -18.13
CA GLN A 81 -10.60 6.95 -19.32
C GLN A 81 -10.83 5.99 -20.50
N PRO A 82 -10.76 6.49 -21.76
CA PRO A 82 -10.76 5.64 -22.93
C PRO A 82 -9.52 4.71 -22.95
N PRO A 83 -9.60 3.54 -23.63
CA PRO A 83 -8.49 2.59 -23.71
C PRO A 83 -7.18 3.22 -24.19
N CYS A 84 -6.06 2.87 -23.53
CA CYS A 84 -4.74 3.35 -23.94
C CYS A 84 -4.29 2.69 -25.25
N VAL A 85 -4.71 1.45 -25.52
CA VAL A 85 -4.47 0.77 -26.79
C VAL A 85 -4.90 1.63 -27.97
N ASN A 86 -6.10 2.25 -27.90
CA ASN A 86 -6.58 3.11 -28.98
C ASN A 86 -5.68 4.34 -29.20
N ALA A 87 -5.28 5.00 -28.13
CA ALA A 87 -4.37 6.15 -28.22
C ALA A 87 -3.00 5.79 -28.81
N ILE A 88 -2.48 4.61 -28.48
CA ILE A 88 -1.23 4.10 -29.04
C ILE A 88 -1.34 3.86 -30.56
N LEU A 89 -2.45 3.25 -30.98
CA LEU A 89 -2.72 2.98 -32.40
C LEU A 89 -2.96 4.28 -33.21
N GLU A 90 -3.78 5.20 -32.66
CA GLU A 90 -4.05 6.50 -33.27
C GLU A 90 -2.78 7.36 -33.44
N ALA A 91 -1.83 7.21 -32.53
CA ALA A 91 -0.54 7.89 -32.59
C ALA A 91 0.50 7.23 -33.52
N GLY A 92 0.17 6.12 -34.16
CA GLY A 92 1.07 5.44 -35.09
C GLY A 92 2.32 4.83 -34.44
N ILE A 93 2.27 4.50 -33.14
CA ILE A 93 3.38 3.84 -32.44
C ILE A 93 3.64 2.46 -33.09
N SER A 94 4.88 2.23 -33.55
CA SER A 94 5.24 1.00 -34.27
C SER A 94 5.66 -0.16 -33.34
N ARG A 95 6.16 0.17 -32.14
CA ARG A 95 6.63 -0.81 -31.16
C ARG A 95 6.24 -0.42 -29.75
N VAL A 96 5.79 -1.37 -28.93
CA VAL A 96 5.53 -1.21 -27.50
C VAL A 96 6.37 -2.20 -26.69
N VAL A 97 7.10 -1.71 -25.71
CA VAL A 97 7.87 -2.50 -24.75
C VAL A 97 7.15 -2.42 -23.40
N VAL A 98 6.70 -3.58 -22.91
CA VAL A 98 5.90 -3.71 -21.69
C VAL A 98 6.75 -4.29 -20.57
N GLY A 99 6.71 -3.67 -19.40
CA GLY A 99 7.38 -4.17 -18.19
C GLY A 99 6.66 -5.38 -17.60
N SER A 100 5.46 -5.20 -17.11
CA SER A 100 4.63 -6.23 -16.48
C SER A 100 3.29 -6.43 -17.18
N ALA A 101 2.76 -7.65 -17.16
CA ALA A 101 1.38 -7.93 -17.54
C ALA A 101 0.42 -7.43 -16.46
N ASP A 102 -0.77 -6.98 -16.84
CA ASP A 102 -1.81 -6.57 -15.89
C ASP A 102 -2.58 -7.82 -15.41
N PRO A 103 -2.60 -8.13 -14.08
CA PRO A 103 -3.34 -9.27 -13.55
C PRO A 103 -4.87 -9.03 -13.53
N ASN A 104 -5.34 -7.84 -13.88
CA ASN A 104 -6.77 -7.53 -13.96
C ASN A 104 -7.45 -8.41 -15.04
N PRO A 105 -8.46 -9.24 -14.70
CA PRO A 105 -9.13 -10.10 -15.69
C PRO A 105 -9.76 -9.34 -16.88
N LEU A 106 -10.00 -8.05 -16.73
CA LEU A 106 -10.50 -7.19 -17.80
C LEU A 106 -9.42 -6.84 -18.83
N VAL A 107 -8.15 -6.83 -18.43
CA VAL A 107 -6.99 -6.46 -19.26
C VAL A 107 -6.17 -7.70 -19.64
N SER A 108 -5.63 -8.39 -18.70
CA SER A 108 -4.77 -9.60 -18.74
C SER A 108 -4.51 -10.19 -20.13
N GLY A 109 -3.46 -9.75 -20.80
CA GLY A 109 -3.05 -10.19 -22.13
C GLY A 109 -3.86 -9.63 -23.31
N LYS A 110 -5.01 -8.99 -23.07
CA LYS A 110 -5.90 -8.49 -24.12
C LYS A 110 -5.38 -7.20 -24.75
N GLY A 111 -4.74 -6.34 -23.96
CA GLY A 111 -4.11 -5.12 -24.43
C GLY A 111 -2.97 -5.41 -25.39
N ILE A 112 -2.09 -6.32 -25.00
CA ILE A 112 -0.96 -6.81 -25.83
C ILE A 112 -1.48 -7.49 -27.10
N ALA A 113 -2.48 -8.37 -26.97
CA ALA A 113 -3.07 -9.06 -28.12
C ALA A 113 -3.69 -8.07 -29.12
N ALA A 114 -4.41 -7.06 -28.63
CA ALA A 114 -5.02 -6.03 -29.49
C ALA A 114 -3.96 -5.24 -30.27
N LEU A 115 -2.84 -4.85 -29.64
CA LEU A 115 -1.73 -4.18 -30.30
C LEU A 115 -1.10 -5.04 -31.40
N ARG A 116 -0.85 -6.32 -31.12
CA ARG A 116 -0.28 -7.27 -32.08
C ARG A 116 -1.16 -7.50 -33.31
N VAL A 117 -2.47 -7.63 -33.10
CA VAL A 117 -3.45 -7.80 -34.20
C VAL A 117 -3.42 -6.59 -35.14
N GLN A 118 -3.12 -5.41 -34.64
CA GLN A 118 -3.01 -4.17 -35.42
C GLN A 118 -1.60 -3.94 -36.00
N GLY A 119 -0.71 -4.92 -35.91
CA GLY A 119 0.63 -4.86 -36.49
C GLY A 119 1.69 -4.17 -35.66
N VAL A 120 1.38 -3.79 -34.40
CA VAL A 120 2.36 -3.19 -33.47
C VAL A 120 3.29 -4.29 -32.95
N ALA A 121 4.60 -4.09 -33.02
CA ALA A 121 5.59 -5.00 -32.44
C ALA A 121 5.56 -4.88 -30.91
N VAL A 122 5.38 -6.00 -30.18
CA VAL A 122 5.31 -5.99 -28.72
C VAL A 122 6.39 -6.88 -28.11
N THR A 123 7.23 -6.27 -27.25
CA THR A 123 8.21 -6.95 -26.38
C THR A 123 7.69 -6.90 -24.94
N GLU A 124 7.73 -8.03 -24.22
CA GLU A 124 7.18 -8.16 -22.86
C GLU A 124 8.27 -8.51 -21.85
N GLY A 125 8.02 -8.19 -20.57
CA GLY A 125 8.81 -8.66 -19.44
C GLY A 125 10.13 -7.91 -19.21
N VAL A 126 10.29 -6.72 -19.77
CA VAL A 126 11.51 -5.91 -19.54
C VAL A 126 11.45 -5.29 -18.15
N LEU A 127 12.37 -5.65 -17.25
CA LEU A 127 12.39 -5.31 -15.83
C LEU A 127 11.08 -5.73 -15.11
N ARG A 128 10.60 -6.93 -15.43
CA ARG A 128 9.32 -7.42 -14.90
C ARG A 128 9.28 -7.42 -13.38
N GLU A 129 10.31 -7.92 -12.71
CA GLU A 129 10.35 -8.03 -11.26
C GLU A 129 10.25 -6.65 -10.58
N GLU A 130 10.93 -5.63 -11.11
CA GLU A 130 10.87 -4.26 -10.61
C GLU A 130 9.50 -3.63 -10.87
N CYS A 131 8.88 -3.90 -12.01
CA CYS A 131 7.53 -3.43 -12.35
C CYS A 131 6.47 -4.08 -11.45
N ASP A 132 6.59 -5.39 -11.20
CA ASP A 132 5.70 -6.14 -10.30
C ASP A 132 5.84 -5.63 -8.84
N ALA A 133 7.07 -5.44 -8.37
CA ALA A 133 7.34 -4.93 -7.03
C ALA A 133 6.77 -3.52 -6.80
N LEU A 134 6.83 -2.65 -7.82
CA LEU A 134 6.25 -1.31 -7.76
C LEU A 134 4.74 -1.37 -7.52
N ASN A 135 4.04 -2.32 -8.16
CA ASN A 135 2.59 -2.42 -8.19
C ASN A 135 2.00 -3.56 -7.34
N ARG A 136 2.76 -4.11 -6.35
CA ARG A 136 2.29 -5.22 -5.50
C ARG A 136 0.95 -4.94 -4.79
N ILE A 137 0.72 -3.70 -4.35
CA ILE A 137 -0.54 -3.26 -3.73
C ILE A 137 -1.69 -3.41 -4.73
N PHE A 138 -1.53 -2.83 -5.92
CA PHE A 138 -2.54 -2.91 -6.98
C PHE A 138 -2.81 -4.37 -7.40
N PHE A 139 -1.77 -5.16 -7.58
CA PHE A 139 -1.89 -6.57 -7.98
C PHE A 139 -2.67 -7.38 -6.95
N HIS A 140 -2.35 -7.22 -5.67
CA HIS A 140 -3.10 -7.87 -4.60
C HIS A 140 -4.57 -7.42 -4.60
N PHE A 141 -4.82 -6.10 -4.62
CA PHE A 141 -6.17 -5.55 -4.54
C PHE A 141 -7.04 -5.92 -5.75
N ILE A 142 -6.50 -5.84 -6.97
CA ILE A 142 -7.29 -6.11 -8.17
C ILE A 142 -7.68 -7.58 -8.30
N THR A 143 -6.86 -8.49 -7.79
CA THR A 143 -7.11 -9.95 -7.82
C THR A 143 -7.96 -10.44 -6.66
N THR A 144 -7.76 -9.90 -5.43
CA THR A 144 -8.43 -10.39 -4.22
C THR A 144 -9.62 -9.55 -3.80
N LYS A 145 -9.71 -8.29 -4.25
CA LYS A 145 -10.62 -7.26 -3.76
C LYS A 145 -10.49 -6.94 -2.27
N ARG A 146 -9.39 -7.36 -1.65
CA ARG A 146 -9.02 -7.08 -0.26
C ARG A 146 -7.83 -6.13 -0.20
N PRO A 147 -7.76 -5.20 0.77
CA PRO A 147 -6.59 -4.36 0.99
C PRO A 147 -5.31 -5.17 1.16
N PHE A 148 -4.22 -4.69 0.61
CA PHE A 148 -2.87 -5.17 0.93
C PHE A 148 -2.48 -4.61 2.31
N VAL A 149 -2.28 -5.49 3.30
CA VAL A 149 -1.92 -5.09 4.66
C VAL A 149 -0.42 -5.23 4.88
N SER A 150 0.25 -4.11 5.16
CA SER A 150 1.64 -4.09 5.62
C SER A 150 1.68 -3.82 7.12
N MET A 151 2.15 -4.79 7.89
CA MET A 151 2.36 -4.67 9.34
C MET A 151 3.68 -3.98 9.61
N LYS A 152 3.62 -2.77 10.17
CA LYS A 152 4.79 -1.96 10.47
C LYS A 152 5.00 -1.80 11.96
N TYR A 153 6.22 -2.01 12.42
CA TYR A 153 6.62 -1.68 13.78
C TYR A 153 8.05 -1.12 13.83
N ALA A 154 8.34 -0.34 14.88
CA ALA A 154 9.68 0.10 15.21
C ALA A 154 10.07 -0.49 16.54
N MET A 155 11.23 -1.15 16.60
CA MET A 155 11.70 -1.82 17.81
C MET A 155 13.20 -1.58 18.05
N THR A 156 13.62 -1.82 19.28
CA THR A 156 15.04 -1.95 19.63
C THR A 156 15.60 -3.28 19.13
N MET A 157 16.92 -3.43 19.12
CA MET A 157 17.57 -4.68 18.70
C MET A 157 17.21 -5.87 19.59
N ASP A 158 16.83 -5.63 20.85
CA ASP A 158 16.31 -6.66 21.78
C ASP A 158 14.77 -6.82 21.69
N GLY A 159 14.13 -6.32 20.62
CA GLY A 159 12.73 -6.57 20.30
C GLY A 159 11.72 -5.78 21.15
N LYS A 160 12.04 -4.59 21.65
CA LYS A 160 11.14 -3.80 22.47
C LYS A 160 10.55 -2.60 21.71
N ILE A 161 9.23 -2.40 21.82
CA ILE A 161 8.52 -1.26 21.22
C ILE A 161 8.19 -0.15 22.23
N ALA A 162 8.50 -0.36 23.49
CA ALA A 162 8.44 0.62 24.58
C ALA A 162 9.34 0.20 25.73
N THR A 163 9.69 1.14 26.60
CA THR A 163 10.36 0.86 27.88
C THR A 163 9.40 0.19 28.88
N VAL A 164 9.88 -0.26 30.03
CA VAL A 164 9.05 -0.82 31.11
C VAL A 164 8.00 0.17 31.63
N THR A 165 8.24 1.47 31.50
CA THR A 165 7.29 2.54 31.87
C THR A 165 6.32 2.89 30.77
N GLY A 166 6.42 2.24 29.59
CA GLY A 166 5.57 2.51 28.42
C GLY A 166 6.04 3.64 27.51
N ALA A 167 7.20 4.27 27.81
CA ALA A 167 7.74 5.31 26.94
C ALA A 167 8.23 4.72 25.61
N SER A 168 7.72 5.25 24.46
CA SER A 168 8.00 4.76 23.10
C SER A 168 8.66 5.80 22.19
N LYS A 169 8.78 7.06 22.62
CA LYS A 169 9.30 8.17 21.80
C LYS A 169 10.73 8.56 22.23
N TRP A 170 11.77 8.42 21.37
CA TRP A 170 11.76 7.87 20.04
C TRP A 170 12.62 6.62 20.00
N ILE A 171 12.11 5.54 19.44
CA ILE A 171 12.89 4.30 19.28
C ILE A 171 13.87 4.47 18.13
N THR A 172 13.35 4.78 16.94
CA THR A 172 14.13 5.00 15.72
C THR A 172 14.46 6.47 15.50
N ARG A 173 15.46 6.73 14.67
CA ARG A 173 15.97 8.07 14.34
C ARG A 173 15.19 8.73 13.19
N GLU A 174 15.66 9.91 12.80
CA GLU A 174 14.94 10.77 11.86
C GLU A 174 14.75 10.14 10.47
N ALA A 175 15.80 9.50 9.92
CA ALA A 175 15.72 8.86 8.61
C ALA A 175 14.63 7.79 8.55
N ALA A 176 14.56 6.91 9.56
CA ALA A 176 13.50 5.91 9.65
C ALA A 176 12.11 6.54 9.84
N ARG A 177 12.00 7.61 10.65
CA ARG A 177 10.72 8.32 10.81
C ARG A 177 10.29 9.06 9.55
N ALA A 178 11.24 9.56 8.74
CA ALA A 178 10.95 10.17 7.43
C ALA A 178 10.40 9.11 6.46
N ASP A 179 11.01 7.92 6.42
CA ASP A 179 10.50 6.80 5.61
C ASP A 179 9.07 6.40 6.02
N VAL A 180 8.77 6.32 7.32
CA VAL A 180 7.40 6.05 7.81
C VAL A 180 6.41 7.11 7.30
N GLN A 181 6.80 8.38 7.12
CA GLN A 181 5.90 9.37 6.53
C GLN A 181 5.65 9.10 5.04
N GLN A 182 6.64 8.59 4.30
CA GLN A 182 6.45 8.13 2.92
C GLN A 182 5.50 6.94 2.85
N GLN A 183 5.61 5.98 3.77
CA GLN A 183 4.66 4.88 3.87
C GLN A 183 3.23 5.39 4.17
N ARG A 184 3.05 6.32 5.09
CA ARG A 184 1.74 6.94 5.37
C ARG A 184 1.16 7.71 4.20
N HIS A 185 2.00 8.26 3.32
CA HIS A 185 1.57 8.84 2.05
C HIS A 185 1.16 7.78 1.04
N ARG A 186 1.90 6.66 0.97
CA ARG A 186 1.71 5.58 0.00
C ARG A 186 0.44 4.78 0.25
N PHE A 187 0.16 4.43 1.51
CA PHE A 187 -0.96 3.57 1.88
C PHE A 187 -2.27 4.36 1.98
N SER A 188 -3.38 3.76 1.51
CA SER A 188 -4.71 4.39 1.54
C SER A 188 -5.31 4.45 2.93
N GLY A 189 -4.98 3.49 3.80
CA GLY A 189 -5.42 3.44 5.19
C GLY A 189 -4.28 3.26 6.17
N ILE A 190 -4.46 3.77 7.40
CA ILE A 190 -3.61 3.49 8.57
C ILE A 190 -4.47 2.87 9.65
N MET A 191 -4.06 1.71 10.17
CA MET A 191 -4.84 0.96 11.16
C MET A 191 -4.08 0.81 12.48
N VAL A 192 -4.77 1.12 13.57
CA VAL A 192 -4.26 0.97 14.95
C VAL A 192 -5.31 0.35 15.85
N GLY A 193 -4.89 -0.22 16.98
CA GLY A 193 -5.79 -0.60 18.08
C GLY A 193 -6.13 0.58 18.99
N VAL A 194 -7.26 0.50 19.68
CA VAL A 194 -7.67 1.52 20.68
C VAL A 194 -6.62 1.72 21.77
N GLY A 195 -5.83 0.69 22.10
CA GLY A 195 -4.73 0.82 23.06
C GLY A 195 -3.70 1.88 22.66
N THR A 196 -3.39 2.00 21.36
CA THR A 196 -2.50 3.04 20.82
C THR A 196 -3.12 4.44 20.98
N ILE A 197 -4.43 4.56 20.76
CA ILE A 197 -5.13 5.84 20.96
C ILE A 197 -5.11 6.26 22.43
N LEU A 198 -5.36 5.32 23.33
CA LEU A 198 -5.39 5.59 24.78
C LEU A 198 -4.00 5.92 25.34
N ALA A 199 -2.93 5.35 24.79
CA ALA A 199 -1.57 5.55 25.26
C ALA A 199 -0.92 6.82 24.69
N ASP A 200 -1.08 7.08 23.40
CA ASP A 200 -0.26 8.07 22.67
C ASP A 200 -1.07 9.24 22.07
N ASP A 201 -2.41 9.13 22.02
CA ASP A 201 -3.32 10.07 21.36
C ASP A 201 -2.77 10.59 20.01
N PRO A 202 -2.44 9.70 19.07
CA PRO A 202 -1.76 10.08 17.82
C PRO A 202 -2.75 10.68 16.81
N LEU A 203 -2.27 11.64 15.98
CA LEU A 203 -3.04 12.16 14.84
C LEU A 203 -3.15 11.14 13.68
N LEU A 204 -2.23 10.22 13.55
CA LEU A 204 -2.16 9.22 12.45
C LEU A 204 -2.19 9.86 11.05
N THR A 205 -1.47 10.94 10.87
CA THR A 205 -1.39 11.71 9.62
C THR A 205 -0.04 11.54 8.93
N CYS A 206 -0.02 11.81 7.61
CA CYS A 206 1.20 12.08 6.87
C CYS A 206 1.63 13.53 7.15
N ARG A 207 2.89 13.72 7.54
CA ARG A 207 3.46 15.05 7.84
C ARG A 207 4.46 15.52 6.78
N MET A 208 4.47 14.87 5.62
CA MET A 208 5.26 15.32 4.47
C MET A 208 4.62 16.57 3.86
N GLU A 209 5.45 17.47 3.37
CA GLU A 209 4.98 18.55 2.52
C GLU A 209 4.27 17.96 1.28
N ASN A 210 3.09 18.44 0.98
CA ASN A 210 2.22 17.90 -0.09
C ASN A 210 1.88 16.40 0.05
N GLY A 211 1.98 15.83 1.25
CA GLY A 211 1.63 14.44 1.51
C GLY A 211 0.11 14.25 1.61
N LYS A 212 -0.37 13.07 1.18
CA LYS A 212 -1.77 12.65 1.34
C LYS A 212 -1.94 11.95 2.67
N ASN A 213 -2.98 12.33 3.44
CA ASN A 213 -3.34 11.60 4.65
C ASN A 213 -4.03 10.28 4.31
N PRO A 214 -3.67 9.16 4.97
CA PRO A 214 -4.43 7.92 4.88
C PRO A 214 -5.77 8.05 5.61
N VAL A 215 -6.74 7.21 5.27
CA VAL A 215 -7.95 6.97 6.08
C VAL A 215 -7.53 6.34 7.40
N ARG A 216 -7.92 6.94 8.52
CA ARG A 216 -7.58 6.42 9.85
C ARG A 216 -8.57 5.35 10.28
N ILE A 217 -8.08 4.20 10.70
CA ILE A 217 -8.88 3.04 11.10
C ILE A 217 -8.50 2.66 12.52
N VAL A 218 -9.43 2.78 13.45
CA VAL A 218 -9.22 2.41 14.85
C VAL A 218 -10.01 1.13 15.16
N CYS A 219 -9.30 0.07 15.52
CA CYS A 219 -9.87 -1.18 15.99
C CYS A 219 -10.25 -1.04 17.48
N ASP A 220 -11.55 -0.84 17.76
CA ASP A 220 -12.09 -0.59 19.10
C ASP A 220 -13.31 -1.47 19.39
N THR A 221 -13.08 -2.69 19.80
CA THR A 221 -14.14 -3.70 20.06
C THR A 221 -15.30 -3.16 20.89
N GLN A 222 -15.02 -2.29 21.89
CA GLN A 222 -15.99 -1.80 22.87
C GLN A 222 -16.36 -0.34 22.72
N LEU A 223 -15.88 0.37 21.71
CA LEU A 223 -16.08 1.82 21.53
C LEU A 223 -15.59 2.64 22.74
N ARG A 224 -14.33 2.43 23.14
CA ARG A 224 -13.67 3.11 24.28
C ARG A 224 -12.84 4.31 23.85
N THR A 225 -12.70 4.56 22.55
CA THR A 225 -11.95 5.72 22.03
C THR A 225 -12.50 7.01 22.65
N PRO A 226 -11.71 7.83 23.33
CA PRO A 226 -12.19 9.07 23.92
C PRO A 226 -12.71 10.04 22.85
N LEU A 227 -13.81 10.73 23.13
CA LEU A 227 -14.38 11.69 22.17
C LEU A 227 -13.45 12.88 21.90
N GLN A 228 -12.60 13.23 22.87
CA GLN A 228 -11.57 14.27 22.73
C GLN A 228 -10.29 13.78 22.05
N ALA A 229 -10.15 12.47 21.78
CA ALA A 229 -8.98 11.94 21.09
C ALA A 229 -8.77 12.64 19.74
N GLN A 230 -7.53 12.94 19.39
CA GLN A 230 -7.20 13.70 18.17
C GLN A 230 -7.81 13.09 16.89
N VAL A 231 -7.87 11.75 16.79
CA VAL A 231 -8.48 11.06 15.66
C VAL A 231 -9.98 11.30 15.54
N VAL A 232 -10.69 11.53 16.67
CA VAL A 232 -12.13 11.85 16.70
C VAL A 232 -12.33 13.35 16.50
N ALA A 233 -11.61 14.17 17.24
CA ALA A 233 -11.73 15.64 17.18
C ALA A 233 -11.49 16.22 15.77
N THR A 234 -10.65 15.55 14.97
CA THR A 234 -10.31 15.95 13.60
C THR A 234 -11.02 15.10 12.52
N ALA A 235 -12.02 14.30 12.89
CA ALA A 235 -12.66 13.35 11.96
C ALA A 235 -13.42 14.02 10.81
N LYS A 236 -13.86 15.25 11.00
CA LYS A 236 -14.52 16.05 9.93
C LYS A 236 -13.54 16.53 8.85
N GLN A 237 -12.24 16.64 9.16
CA GLN A 237 -11.21 17.07 8.21
C GLN A 237 -10.47 15.87 7.61
N ILE A 238 -10.25 14.81 8.40
CA ILE A 238 -9.48 13.63 7.99
C ILE A 238 -10.34 12.39 8.21
N PRO A 239 -10.66 11.63 7.16
CA PRO A 239 -11.54 10.47 7.26
C PRO A 239 -11.09 9.50 8.36
N THR A 240 -12.02 9.15 9.26
CA THR A 240 -11.76 8.28 10.41
C THR A 240 -12.84 7.23 10.53
N ILE A 241 -12.43 5.98 10.58
CA ILE A 241 -13.26 4.80 10.76
C ILE A 241 -13.02 4.23 12.16
N LEU A 242 -14.09 4.04 12.93
CA LEU A 242 -14.07 3.26 14.17
C LEU A 242 -14.70 1.88 13.87
N ALA A 243 -13.89 0.83 13.92
CA ALA A 243 -14.31 -0.54 13.76
C ALA A 243 -14.64 -1.13 15.15
N THR A 244 -15.86 -1.61 15.35
CA THR A 244 -16.35 -1.99 16.69
C THR A 244 -17.31 -3.16 16.66
N CYS A 245 -17.43 -3.87 17.79
CA CYS A 245 -18.51 -4.85 18.03
C CYS A 245 -19.64 -4.27 18.91
N CYS A 246 -19.55 -2.98 19.26
CA CYS A 246 -20.60 -2.31 20.06
C CYS A 246 -21.82 -2.05 19.17
N ALA A 247 -22.89 -2.77 19.39
CA ALA A 247 -24.13 -2.65 18.63
C ALA A 247 -25.06 -1.52 19.13
N ASP A 248 -24.72 -0.81 20.24
CA ASP A 248 -25.54 0.27 20.80
C ASP A 248 -25.61 1.47 19.84
N PRO A 249 -26.77 1.75 19.21
CA PRO A 249 -26.90 2.83 18.24
C PRO A 249 -26.70 4.21 18.86
N LYS A 250 -27.02 4.40 20.14
CA LYS A 250 -26.83 5.68 20.83
C LYS A 250 -25.35 5.99 21.01
N ARG A 251 -24.57 5.01 21.43
CA ARG A 251 -23.11 5.16 21.53
C ARG A 251 -22.47 5.41 20.16
N GLN A 252 -22.86 4.68 19.14
CA GLN A 252 -22.37 4.88 17.78
C GLN A 252 -22.72 6.27 17.22
N ALA A 253 -23.94 6.78 17.53
CA ALA A 253 -24.41 8.08 17.04
C ALA A 253 -23.51 9.24 17.48
N ILE A 254 -22.97 9.19 18.70
CA ILE A 254 -22.06 10.22 19.21
C ILE A 254 -20.81 10.36 18.33
N TYR A 255 -20.21 9.25 17.95
CA TYR A 255 -19.02 9.27 17.07
C TYR A 255 -19.36 9.67 15.63
N ARG A 256 -20.53 9.25 15.11
CA ARG A 256 -21.00 9.71 13.80
C ARG A 256 -21.23 11.22 13.77
N GLN A 257 -21.80 11.80 14.83
CA GLN A 257 -21.96 13.25 14.98
C GLN A 257 -20.62 13.99 15.04
N ALA A 258 -19.60 13.37 15.64
CA ALA A 258 -18.23 13.89 15.65
C ALA A 258 -17.54 13.82 14.28
N GLY A 259 -18.14 13.13 13.28
CA GLY A 259 -17.61 12.99 11.94
C GLY A 259 -16.92 11.65 11.65
N CYS A 260 -16.90 10.75 12.63
CA CYS A 260 -16.38 9.41 12.41
C CYS A 260 -17.39 8.54 11.67
N ARG A 261 -16.89 7.68 10.80
CA ARG A 261 -17.65 6.53 10.31
C ARG A 261 -17.52 5.39 11.30
N VAL A 262 -18.63 4.73 11.64
CA VAL A 262 -18.63 3.59 12.57
C VAL A 262 -19.04 2.34 11.80
N ILE A 263 -18.15 1.35 11.76
CA ILE A 263 -18.39 0.03 11.16
C ILE A 263 -18.61 -0.96 12.31
N CYS A 264 -19.83 -1.51 12.39
CA CYS A 264 -20.14 -2.59 13.31
C CYS A 264 -19.77 -3.93 12.67
N LEU A 265 -19.08 -4.77 13.44
CA LEU A 265 -18.50 -6.05 13.05
C LEU A 265 -18.83 -7.12 14.06
N ASP A 266 -18.78 -8.36 13.62
CA ASP A 266 -18.91 -9.51 14.49
C ASP A 266 -17.67 -9.63 15.40
N LYS A 267 -17.85 -10.43 16.45
CA LYS A 267 -16.81 -10.71 17.42
C LYS A 267 -16.17 -12.07 17.13
N ARG A 268 -14.85 -12.09 16.99
CA ARG A 268 -14.07 -13.32 16.86
C ARG A 268 -12.98 -13.34 17.93
N ASN A 269 -12.87 -14.42 18.70
CA ASN A 269 -11.89 -14.57 19.79
C ASN A 269 -11.83 -13.38 20.76
N GLY A 270 -13.00 -12.80 21.11
CA GLY A 270 -13.06 -11.66 22.04
C GLY A 270 -12.81 -10.27 21.42
N HIS A 271 -12.39 -10.20 20.17
CA HIS A 271 -12.05 -8.98 19.41
C HIS A 271 -12.91 -8.83 18.16
N ILE A 272 -12.76 -7.73 17.44
CA ILE A 272 -13.40 -7.55 16.13
C ILE A 272 -12.87 -8.61 15.14
N ASP A 273 -13.75 -9.11 14.26
CA ASP A 273 -13.33 -9.97 13.15
C ASP A 273 -12.57 -9.13 12.11
N LEU A 274 -11.25 -9.34 12.06
CA LEU A 274 -10.37 -8.60 11.15
C LEU A 274 -10.59 -9.01 9.69
N VAL A 275 -10.95 -10.26 9.41
CA VAL A 275 -11.26 -10.71 8.03
C VAL A 275 -12.46 -9.93 7.52
N GLN A 276 -13.55 -9.88 8.30
CA GLN A 276 -14.75 -9.11 7.95
C GLN A 276 -14.44 -7.61 7.79
N LEU A 277 -13.56 -7.03 8.64
CA LEU A 277 -13.14 -5.65 8.51
C LEU A 277 -12.42 -5.41 7.18
N ILE A 278 -11.43 -6.23 6.85
CA ILE A 278 -10.65 -6.11 5.62
C ILE A 278 -11.54 -6.21 4.37
N GLU A 279 -12.51 -7.12 4.37
CA GLU A 279 -13.49 -7.26 3.26
C GLU A 279 -14.33 -5.99 3.09
N LYS A 280 -14.86 -5.44 4.18
CA LYS A 280 -15.64 -4.18 4.14
C LYS A 280 -14.80 -3.00 3.66
N LEU A 281 -13.55 -2.89 4.08
CA LEU A 281 -12.65 -1.84 3.64
C LEU A 281 -12.31 -1.97 2.14
N GLY A 282 -12.14 -3.19 1.64
CA GLY A 282 -11.95 -3.45 0.21
C GLY A 282 -13.14 -3.03 -0.64
N GLN A 283 -14.38 -3.31 -0.18
CA GLN A 283 -15.61 -2.84 -0.83
C GLN A 283 -15.68 -1.31 -0.92
N GLU A 284 -15.03 -0.60 -0.01
CA GLU A 284 -14.90 0.86 0.01
C GLU A 284 -13.72 1.40 -0.78
N GLN A 285 -13.08 0.54 -1.60
CA GLN A 285 -11.93 0.90 -2.43
C GLN A 285 -10.70 1.36 -1.63
N ILE A 286 -10.57 0.93 -0.38
CA ILE A 286 -9.32 1.04 0.37
C ILE A 286 -8.44 -0.13 -0.09
N ASP A 287 -7.44 0.14 -0.91
CA ASP A 287 -6.60 -0.87 -1.56
C ASP A 287 -5.44 -1.36 -0.67
N SER A 288 -5.09 -0.56 0.34
CA SER A 288 -3.91 -0.83 1.17
C SER A 288 -4.05 -0.28 2.58
N ILE A 289 -3.45 -0.97 3.55
CA ILE A 289 -3.47 -0.60 4.96
C ILE A 289 -2.05 -0.71 5.54
N LEU A 290 -1.57 0.39 6.10
CA LEU A 290 -0.41 0.40 6.99
C LEU A 290 -0.90 0.08 8.42
N LEU A 291 -0.64 -1.13 8.89
CA LEU A 291 -0.97 -1.54 10.25
C LEU A 291 0.14 -1.09 11.21
N GLU A 292 -0.11 -0.02 11.95
CA GLU A 292 0.76 0.48 13.02
C GLU A 292 0.22 0.10 14.40
N GLY A 293 -0.09 -1.17 14.59
CA GLY A 293 -0.67 -1.69 15.82
C GLY A 293 0.33 -1.91 16.95
N GLY A 294 -0.18 -2.10 18.18
CA GLY A 294 0.59 -2.74 19.25
C GLY A 294 0.58 -4.27 19.12
N GLY A 295 1.38 -4.96 19.93
CA GLY A 295 1.62 -6.39 19.82
C GLY A 295 0.36 -7.26 19.75
N THR A 296 -0.68 -6.91 20.51
CA THR A 296 -1.95 -7.65 20.51
C THR A 296 -2.68 -7.58 19.15
N LEU A 297 -2.76 -6.39 18.52
CA LEU A 297 -3.41 -6.22 17.22
C LEU A 297 -2.57 -6.86 16.10
N ASN A 298 -1.25 -6.74 16.18
CA ASN A 298 -0.33 -7.37 15.24
C ASN A 298 -0.46 -8.91 15.27
N TRP A 299 -0.55 -9.50 16.46
CA TRP A 299 -0.82 -10.92 16.59
C TRP A 299 -2.16 -11.32 15.99
N ALA A 300 -3.24 -10.63 16.36
CA ALA A 300 -4.57 -10.90 15.83
C ALA A 300 -4.62 -10.80 14.30
N ALA A 301 -3.90 -9.86 13.70
CA ALA A 301 -3.82 -9.71 12.25
C ALA A 301 -3.06 -10.87 11.58
N LEU A 302 -1.95 -11.33 12.16
CA LEU A 302 -1.22 -12.52 11.69
C LEU A 302 -2.09 -13.77 11.82
N GLU A 303 -2.68 -14.00 12.99
CA GLU A 303 -3.54 -15.16 13.26
C GLU A 303 -4.78 -15.18 12.33
N SER A 304 -5.25 -14.02 11.89
CA SER A 304 -6.40 -13.90 10.96
C SER A 304 -6.00 -14.07 9.48
N GLY A 305 -4.71 -14.26 9.15
CA GLY A 305 -4.26 -14.43 7.77
C GLY A 305 -4.33 -13.16 6.91
N VAL A 306 -4.46 -11.97 7.50
CA VAL A 306 -4.73 -10.72 6.75
C VAL A 306 -3.49 -9.89 6.42
N VAL A 307 -2.30 -10.28 6.87
CA VAL A 307 -1.05 -9.54 6.66
C VAL A 307 -0.28 -10.11 5.47
N GLN A 308 0.08 -9.27 4.49
CA GLN A 308 0.90 -9.67 3.34
C GLN A 308 2.37 -9.34 3.52
N GLN A 309 2.68 -8.27 4.26
CA GLN A 309 4.04 -7.77 4.41
C GLN A 309 4.32 -7.36 5.86
N VAL A 310 5.56 -7.53 6.28
CA VAL A 310 6.10 -6.96 7.53
C VAL A 310 7.16 -5.93 7.19
N GLN A 311 7.11 -4.76 7.86
CA GLN A 311 8.12 -3.71 7.84
C GLN A 311 8.65 -3.50 9.26
N ALA A 312 9.81 -4.09 9.56
CA ALA A 312 10.46 -3.99 10.86
C ALA A 312 11.57 -2.93 10.82
N TYR A 313 11.36 -1.81 11.52
CA TYR A 313 12.37 -0.78 11.74
C TYR A 313 13.14 -1.11 13.03
N ILE A 314 14.40 -1.43 12.90
CA ILE A 314 15.25 -1.87 14.02
C ILE A 314 16.25 -0.78 14.37
N ALA A 315 16.17 -0.28 15.61
CA ALA A 315 17.14 0.68 16.13
C ALA A 315 18.29 -0.03 16.85
N PRO A 316 19.54 0.42 16.68
CA PRO A 316 20.73 -0.16 17.32
C PRO A 316 20.81 0.28 18.79
N LYS A 317 19.83 -0.11 19.59
CA LYS A 317 19.74 0.14 21.03
C LYS A 317 19.06 -1.02 21.77
N LEU A 318 19.23 -1.10 23.07
CA LEU A 318 18.65 -2.11 23.94
C LEU A 318 17.84 -1.42 25.05
N PHE A 319 16.62 -1.88 25.31
CA PHE A 319 15.78 -1.40 26.40
C PHE A 319 15.75 -2.38 27.58
N GLY A 320 15.82 -3.68 27.32
CA GLY A 320 15.63 -4.72 28.32
C GLY A 320 14.20 -4.72 28.90
N GLY A 321 14.04 -5.33 30.07
CA GLY A 321 12.78 -5.40 30.80
C GLY A 321 11.89 -6.57 30.35
N GLN A 322 11.59 -7.47 31.30
CA GLN A 322 10.72 -8.63 31.04
C GLN A 322 9.32 -8.20 30.61
N GLU A 323 8.75 -7.18 31.27
CA GLU A 323 7.40 -6.66 31.01
C GLU A 323 7.36 -5.59 29.90
N ALA A 324 8.51 -5.24 29.30
CA ALA A 324 8.54 -4.28 28.20
C ALA A 324 7.89 -4.87 26.94
N LYS A 325 6.96 -4.11 26.34
CA LYS A 325 6.15 -4.55 25.21
C LYS A 325 6.97 -4.93 23.98
N THR A 326 6.51 -5.96 23.26
CA THR A 326 7.10 -6.47 22.03
C THR A 326 6.20 -6.19 20.82
N PRO A 327 6.74 -6.23 19.59
CA PRO A 327 5.95 -5.90 18.39
C PRO A 327 4.84 -6.92 18.08
N VAL A 328 4.99 -8.17 18.53
CA VAL A 328 4.00 -9.24 18.35
C VAL A 328 3.83 -9.96 19.70
N GLU A 329 2.63 -9.89 20.23
CA GLU A 329 2.22 -10.48 21.52
C GLU A 329 1.15 -11.55 21.28
N GLY A 330 0.22 -11.75 22.21
CA GLY A 330 -0.89 -12.71 22.10
C GLY A 330 -0.52 -14.10 22.60
N ALA A 331 -1.23 -15.14 22.11
CA ALA A 331 -1.02 -16.50 22.57
C ALA A 331 0.31 -17.12 22.15
N GLY A 332 0.92 -16.60 21.07
CA GLY A 332 2.12 -17.16 20.49
C GLY A 332 1.92 -18.50 19.80
N VAL A 333 2.98 -19.03 19.20
CA VAL A 333 2.99 -20.34 18.55
C VAL A 333 3.52 -21.41 19.54
N PRO A 334 2.95 -22.61 19.56
CA PRO A 334 3.34 -23.65 20.54
C PRO A 334 4.70 -24.30 20.22
N VAL A 335 5.11 -24.30 18.96
CA VAL A 335 6.37 -24.90 18.50
C VAL A 335 6.98 -24.07 17.37
N PRO A 336 8.32 -24.07 17.18
CA PRO A 336 8.96 -23.27 16.13
C PRO A 336 8.46 -23.58 14.71
N SER A 337 8.04 -24.80 14.43
CA SER A 337 7.51 -25.21 13.12
C SER A 337 6.14 -24.59 12.77
N ALA A 338 5.42 -24.10 13.77
CA ALA A 338 4.14 -23.37 13.58
C ALA A 338 4.33 -21.87 13.39
N ALA A 339 5.56 -21.36 13.32
CA ALA A 339 5.82 -19.95 13.14
C ALA A 339 5.34 -19.43 11.76
N PHE A 340 4.85 -18.19 11.73
CA PHE A 340 4.68 -17.43 10.49
C PHE A 340 6.07 -17.20 9.89
N ARG A 341 6.29 -17.69 8.68
CA ARG A 341 7.58 -17.53 8.01
C ARG A 341 7.65 -16.20 7.26
N LEU A 342 8.84 -15.65 7.16
CA LEU A 342 9.10 -14.46 6.38
C LEU A 342 10.00 -14.84 5.21
N LYS A 343 9.63 -14.42 4.00
CA LYS A 343 10.37 -14.68 2.77
C LYS A 343 10.64 -13.40 2.00
N ASN A 344 11.50 -13.47 0.99
CA ASN A 344 11.84 -12.35 0.10
C ASN A 344 12.26 -11.10 0.91
N SER A 345 13.07 -11.31 1.94
CA SER A 345 13.50 -10.24 2.83
C SER A 345 14.50 -9.31 2.16
N SER A 346 14.25 -8.01 2.23
CA SER A 346 15.19 -6.95 1.86
C SER A 346 15.63 -6.17 3.10
N LEU A 347 16.87 -5.67 3.09
CA LEU A 347 17.43 -4.84 4.15
C LEU A 347 17.81 -3.48 3.57
N THR A 348 17.28 -2.41 4.16
CA THR A 348 17.55 -1.03 3.77
C THR A 348 18.13 -0.27 4.96
N PRO A 349 19.38 0.20 4.90
CA PRO A 349 19.92 1.12 5.90
C PRO A 349 19.18 2.47 5.87
N LEU A 350 18.76 2.96 7.04
CA LEU A 350 18.10 4.26 7.22
C LEU A 350 18.88 5.09 8.25
N GLY A 351 20.06 5.58 7.84
CA GLY A 351 21.04 6.13 8.76
C GLY A 351 21.65 5.03 9.63
N GLU A 352 21.48 5.11 10.95
CA GLU A 352 21.92 4.06 11.88
C GLU A 352 20.85 2.98 12.11
N ASP A 353 19.59 3.21 11.74
CA ASP A 353 18.51 2.24 11.84
C ASP A 353 18.49 1.32 10.61
N ILE A 354 17.84 0.17 10.72
CA ILE A 354 17.69 -0.79 9.63
C ILE A 354 16.20 -1.05 9.42
N LEU A 355 15.73 -0.93 8.18
CA LEU A 355 14.44 -1.43 7.74
C LEU A 355 14.62 -2.85 7.17
N ILE A 356 13.86 -3.80 7.70
CA ILE A 356 13.69 -5.13 7.10
C ILE A 356 12.26 -5.23 6.60
N GLU A 357 12.11 -5.45 5.28
CA GLU A 357 10.83 -5.72 4.66
C GLU A 357 10.77 -7.18 4.23
N SER A 358 9.67 -7.86 4.54
CA SER A 358 9.51 -9.28 4.22
C SER A 358 8.06 -9.61 3.90
N GLU A 359 7.84 -10.57 3.02
CA GLU A 359 6.52 -11.14 2.76
C GLU A 359 6.18 -12.20 3.82
N VAL A 360 4.91 -12.24 4.22
CA VAL A 360 4.43 -13.24 5.20
C VAL A 360 4.02 -14.51 4.46
N GLU A 361 4.59 -15.63 4.87
CA GLU A 361 4.18 -16.96 4.44
C GLU A 361 3.43 -17.65 5.58
N TYR A 362 2.15 -17.94 5.35
CA TYR A 362 1.31 -18.59 6.34
C TYR A 362 1.53 -20.10 6.33
N PRO A 363 1.45 -20.78 7.50
CA PRO A 363 1.41 -22.24 7.55
C PRO A 363 0.21 -22.76 6.76
N CYS A 364 0.35 -23.90 6.07
CA CYS A 364 -0.70 -24.50 5.22
C CYS A 364 -2.07 -24.68 5.90
N SER A 365 -2.14 -24.66 7.24
CA SER A 365 -3.39 -24.72 8.02
C SER A 365 -4.19 -23.41 8.06
N LEU A 366 -3.63 -22.30 7.53
CA LEU A 366 -4.25 -20.96 7.52
C LEU A 366 -4.51 -20.43 6.11
N GLU A 367 -4.28 -21.22 5.05
CA GLU A 367 -4.74 -20.89 3.71
C GLU A 367 -6.27 -20.96 3.70
N LEU A 368 -6.91 -19.77 3.75
CA LEU A 368 -8.36 -19.55 3.72
C LEU A 368 -8.85 -19.38 2.27
#